data_d95e04bf3bc1fb91a92b31932b602d59
#
_entry.id   d95e04bf3bc1fb91a92b31932b602d59
#
_cell.length_a   1.000
_cell.length_b   1.000
_cell.length_c   1.000
_cell.angle_alpha   90.00
_cell.angle_beta   90.00
_cell.angle_gamma   90.00
#
_symmetry.space_group_name_H-M   'P 1'
#
loop_
_entity.id
_entity.type
_entity.pdbx_description
1 polymer ?
#
loop_
_entity_poly.entity_id
_entity_poly.type
_entity_poly.pdbx_seq_one_letter_code
_entity_poly.pdbx_strand_id
1 'polypeptide(L)'
;MDKLKFISDHLNAAGIPYEFGEWSSDIQYPYYVGEITEDEPMTEDGAECSTMILNGFHRGNFIDLENDKVKIKQLFHPVCGLRGQTDSGAIAVFYGNAFYVPTGEADLKRIQINLKIKEWKGVI
;
A
#
# COMPACT_ATOMS: atom_id res chain seq x y z
N MET A 1 9.30 8.59 8.48
CA MET A 1 7.94 8.38 8.96
C MET A 1 7.71 6.89 9.12
N ASP A 2 7.28 6.53 10.30
CA ASP A 2 7.26 5.13 10.72
C ASP A 2 6.36 4.23 9.87
N LYS A 3 5.13 4.71 9.58
CA LYS A 3 4.19 3.90 8.79
C LYS A 3 4.64 3.73 7.35
N LEU A 4 5.27 4.75 6.78
CA LEU A 4 5.78 4.66 5.41
C LEU A 4 6.92 3.68 5.32
N LYS A 5 7.82 3.69 6.30
CA LYS A 5 8.92 2.75 6.37
C LYS A 5 8.42 1.31 6.58
N PHE A 6 7.46 1.13 7.48
CA PHE A 6 6.89 -0.19 7.75
C PHE A 6 6.31 -0.81 6.47
N ILE A 7 5.51 -0.05 5.74
CA ILE A 7 4.89 -0.53 4.51
C ILE A 7 5.94 -0.77 3.42
N SER A 8 6.87 0.17 3.26
CA SER A 8 7.94 0.07 2.26
C SER A 8 8.80 -1.19 2.49
N ASP A 9 9.21 -1.42 3.73
CA ASP A 9 10.04 -2.58 4.06
C ASP A 9 9.33 -3.89 3.72
N HIS A 10 8.04 -3.99 4.03
CA HIS A 10 7.28 -5.21 3.77
C HIS A 10 7.00 -5.41 2.28
N LEU A 11 6.69 -4.35 1.54
CA LEU A 11 6.50 -4.44 0.09
C LEU A 11 7.80 -4.85 -0.61
N ASN A 12 8.90 -4.25 -0.23
CA ASN A 12 10.21 -4.59 -0.80
C ASN A 12 10.59 -6.04 -0.48
N ALA A 13 10.34 -6.49 0.74
CA ALA A 13 10.60 -7.88 1.12
C ALA A 13 9.73 -8.87 0.35
N ALA A 14 8.55 -8.47 -0.07
CA ALA A 14 7.65 -9.29 -0.87
C ALA A 14 7.97 -9.24 -2.37
N GLY A 15 8.97 -8.46 -2.77
CA GLY A 15 9.37 -8.34 -4.17
C GLY A 15 8.49 -7.40 -4.99
N ILE A 16 7.77 -6.50 -4.36
CA ILE A 16 6.94 -5.50 -5.03
C ILE A 16 7.77 -4.23 -5.21
N PRO A 17 8.11 -3.84 -6.46
CA PRO A 17 8.85 -2.59 -6.70
C PRO A 17 8.00 -1.39 -6.30
N TYR A 18 8.43 -0.66 -5.29
CA TYR A 18 7.62 0.38 -4.67
C TYR A 18 8.46 1.59 -4.28
N GLU A 19 7.95 2.80 -4.58
CA GLU A 19 8.48 4.05 -4.07
C GLU A 19 7.32 4.94 -3.62
N PHE A 20 7.56 5.78 -2.63
CA PHE A 20 6.54 6.67 -2.12
C PHE A 20 6.62 8.04 -2.82
N GLY A 21 5.44 8.58 -3.15
CA GLY A 21 5.31 9.91 -3.73
C GLY A 21 5.48 9.93 -5.24
N GLU A 22 6.66 9.67 -5.72
CA GLU A 22 6.94 9.59 -7.14
C GLU A 22 8.07 8.61 -7.42
N TRP A 23 8.10 8.09 -8.63
CA TRP A 23 9.11 7.12 -9.03
C TRP A 23 10.37 7.83 -9.49
N SER A 24 11.49 7.56 -8.85
CA SER A 24 12.76 8.22 -9.12
C SER A 24 13.81 7.31 -9.76
N SER A 25 13.58 5.99 -9.75
CA SER A 25 14.50 5.02 -10.34
C SER A 25 14.20 4.80 -11.82
N ASP A 26 15.04 4.03 -12.52
CA ASP A 26 14.73 3.61 -13.87
C ASP A 26 13.44 2.80 -13.89
N ILE A 27 12.57 3.08 -14.87
CA ILE A 27 11.26 2.43 -14.94
C ILE A 27 11.43 1.00 -15.44
N GLN A 28 10.99 0.05 -14.61
CA GLN A 28 10.84 -1.35 -14.96
C GLN A 28 9.44 -1.79 -14.57
N TYR A 29 8.72 -2.37 -15.48
CA TYR A 29 7.33 -2.73 -15.25
C TYR A 29 7.20 -4.13 -14.64
N PRO A 30 6.24 -4.36 -13.74
CA PRO A 30 5.38 -3.38 -13.11
C PRO A 30 6.10 -2.59 -12.01
N TYR A 31 5.62 -1.37 -11.73
CA TYR A 31 6.11 -0.60 -10.59
C TYR A 31 4.95 0.08 -9.88
N TYR A 32 5.16 0.42 -8.61
CA TYR A 32 4.11 0.95 -7.74
C TYR A 32 4.56 2.24 -7.07
N VAL A 33 3.66 3.21 -7.05
CA VAL A 33 3.90 4.50 -6.38
C VAL A 33 2.83 4.67 -5.30
N GLY A 34 3.27 4.98 -4.09
CA GLY A 34 2.38 5.17 -2.96
C GLY A 34 2.02 6.62 -2.70
N GLU A 35 0.78 6.82 -2.31
CA GLU A 35 0.26 8.08 -1.80
C GLU A 35 -0.46 7.80 -0.50
N ILE A 36 -0.59 8.79 0.36
CA ILE A 36 -1.26 8.59 1.64
C ILE A 36 -2.28 9.69 1.88
N THR A 37 -3.43 9.30 2.44
CA THR A 37 -4.46 10.25 2.89
C THR A 37 -4.78 9.95 4.34
N GLU A 38 -5.01 11.00 5.12
CA GLU A 38 -5.49 10.87 6.49
C GLU A 38 -7.01 10.76 6.46
N ASP A 39 -7.56 9.73 7.08
CA ASP A 39 -9.00 9.50 7.10
C ASP A 39 -9.62 10.02 8.40
N GLU A 40 -9.15 9.49 9.54
CA GLU A 40 -9.64 9.89 10.84
C GLU A 40 -8.45 10.12 11.77
N PRO A 41 -8.36 11.32 12.39
CA PRO A 41 -7.23 11.60 13.28
C PRO A 41 -7.26 10.74 14.55
N MET A 42 -8.46 10.28 14.96
CA MET A 42 -8.57 9.39 16.11
C MET A 42 -9.93 8.71 16.12
N THR A 43 -9.94 7.40 16.33
CA THR A 43 -11.18 6.62 16.48
C THR A 43 -11.45 6.36 17.96
N GLU A 44 -12.60 5.71 18.27
CA GLU A 44 -12.99 5.40 19.65
C GLU A 44 -11.98 4.51 20.37
N ASP A 45 -11.28 3.65 19.63
CA ASP A 45 -10.25 2.78 20.19
C ASP A 45 -8.88 3.45 20.28
N GLY A 46 -8.80 4.75 19.98
CA GLY A 46 -7.56 5.50 20.05
C GLY A 46 -6.67 5.38 18.81
N ALA A 47 -7.16 4.79 17.75
CA ALA A 47 -6.37 4.63 16.52
C ALA A 47 -6.50 5.85 15.62
N GLU A 48 -5.39 6.22 14.99
CA GLU A 48 -5.39 7.14 13.87
C GLU A 48 -5.52 6.30 12.59
N CYS A 49 -6.44 6.68 11.71
CA CYS A 49 -6.70 5.95 10.48
C CYS A 49 -6.24 6.73 9.26
N SER A 50 -5.59 6.04 8.35
CA SER A 50 -5.17 6.60 7.07
C SER A 50 -5.30 5.53 5.99
N THR A 51 -5.18 5.96 4.73
CA THR A 51 -5.23 5.06 3.60
C THR A 51 -3.96 5.25 2.78
N MET A 52 -3.26 4.14 2.52
CA MET A 52 -2.19 4.12 1.54
C MET A 52 -2.77 3.74 0.20
N ILE A 53 -2.58 4.59 -0.79
CA ILE A 53 -3.02 4.33 -2.16
C ILE A 53 -1.81 3.88 -2.95
N LEU A 54 -1.82 2.64 -3.42
CA LEU A 54 -0.78 2.11 -4.29
C LEU A 54 -1.25 2.19 -5.74
N ASN A 55 -0.56 2.98 -6.54
CA ASN A 55 -0.81 3.05 -7.97
C ASN A 55 0.22 2.20 -8.68
N GLY A 56 -0.24 1.10 -9.28
CA GLY A 56 0.62 0.18 -10.02
C GLY A 56 0.48 0.39 -11.51
N PHE A 57 1.62 0.42 -12.21
CA PHE A 57 1.68 0.63 -13.65
C PHE A 57 2.39 -0.54 -14.32
N HIS A 58 1.85 -0.99 -15.44
CA HIS A 58 2.42 -2.12 -16.17
C HIS A 58 2.18 -1.96 -17.66
N ARG A 59 3.18 -2.31 -18.45
CA ARG A 59 3.02 -2.47 -19.90
C ARG A 59 3.08 -3.96 -20.19
N GLY A 60 1.92 -4.54 -20.48
CA GLY A 60 1.80 -5.98 -20.66
C GLY A 60 0.38 -6.40 -20.38
N ASN A 61 0.21 -7.56 -19.77
CA ASN A 61 -1.11 -8.09 -19.49
C ASN A 61 -1.55 -7.78 -18.05
N PHE A 62 -2.84 -7.95 -17.79
CA PHE A 62 -3.38 -7.77 -16.45
C PHE A 62 -2.98 -8.88 -15.47
N ILE A 63 -2.53 -10.03 -15.98
CA ILE A 63 -2.20 -11.18 -15.13
C ILE A 63 -1.10 -10.84 -14.14
N ASP A 64 -0.09 -10.11 -14.58
CA ASP A 64 1.02 -9.72 -13.69
C ASP A 64 0.54 -8.81 -12.57
N LEU A 65 -0.36 -7.86 -12.89
CA LEU A 65 -0.95 -6.99 -11.88
C LEU A 65 -1.88 -7.77 -10.94
N GLU A 66 -2.62 -8.73 -11.44
CA GLU A 66 -3.46 -9.59 -10.61
C GLU A 66 -2.61 -10.43 -9.66
N ASN A 67 -1.48 -10.96 -10.12
CA ASN A 67 -0.57 -11.72 -9.27
C ASN A 67 0.01 -10.83 -8.15
N ASP A 68 0.38 -9.61 -8.47
CA ASP A 68 0.87 -8.66 -7.47
C ASP A 68 -0.22 -8.31 -6.47
N LYS A 69 -1.45 -8.09 -6.95
CA LYS A 69 -2.60 -7.82 -6.08
C LYS A 69 -2.82 -8.96 -5.08
N VAL A 70 -2.72 -10.21 -5.55
CA VAL A 70 -2.86 -11.38 -4.66
C VAL A 70 -1.77 -11.39 -3.60
N LYS A 71 -0.53 -11.12 -3.98
CA LYS A 71 0.57 -11.03 -3.01
C LYS A 71 0.32 -9.95 -1.96
N ILE A 72 -0.11 -8.77 -2.41
CA ILE A 72 -0.37 -7.64 -1.52
C ILE A 72 -1.53 -7.98 -0.59
N LYS A 73 -2.58 -8.62 -1.11
CA LYS A 73 -3.73 -9.03 -0.30
C LYS A 73 -3.36 -10.10 0.73
N GLN A 74 -2.45 -11.00 0.40
CA GLN A 74 -1.97 -12.00 1.35
C GLN A 74 -1.08 -11.36 2.42
N LEU A 75 -0.24 -10.40 2.03
CA LEU A 75 0.65 -9.71 2.96
C LEU A 75 -0.15 -8.85 3.94
N PHE A 76 -1.08 -8.06 3.44
CA PHE A 76 -1.95 -7.20 4.25
C PHE A 76 -3.35 -7.80 4.31
N HIS A 77 -3.52 -8.88 5.07
CA HIS A 77 -4.77 -9.60 5.10
C HIS A 77 -5.94 -8.68 5.44
N PRO A 78 -7.08 -8.76 4.70
CA PRO A 78 -8.17 -7.81 4.89
C PRO A 78 -8.87 -7.88 6.25
N VAL A 79 -8.75 -8.99 6.97
CA VAL A 79 -9.36 -9.16 8.29
C VAL A 79 -8.30 -9.09 9.39
N CYS A 80 -7.25 -9.89 9.28
CA CYS A 80 -6.21 -9.97 10.32
C CYS A 80 -5.21 -8.82 10.22
N GLY A 81 -4.95 -8.33 9.02
CA GLY A 81 -3.97 -7.29 8.78
C GLY A 81 -2.53 -7.76 9.00
N LEU A 82 -1.60 -6.90 8.61
CA LEU A 82 -0.19 -7.05 8.98
C LEU A 82 0.06 -6.14 10.16
N ARG A 83 0.46 -6.70 11.28
CA ARG A 83 0.63 -5.98 12.54
C ARG A 83 2.11 -5.88 12.89
N GLY A 84 2.45 -4.78 13.55
CA GLY A 84 3.81 -4.57 13.99
C GLY A 84 3.91 -3.43 14.96
N GLN A 85 5.15 -3.08 15.28
CA GLN A 85 5.46 -1.94 16.13
C GLN A 85 6.39 -1.00 15.39
N THR A 86 6.18 0.28 15.62
CA THR A 86 7.03 1.34 15.14
C THR A 86 7.57 2.10 16.35
N ASP A 87 8.44 3.07 16.13
CA ASP A 87 8.94 3.91 17.23
C ASP A 87 7.82 4.67 17.94
N SER A 88 6.72 4.93 17.22
CA SER A 88 5.59 5.70 17.77
C SER A 88 4.56 4.84 18.49
N GLY A 89 4.54 3.53 18.29
CA GLY A 89 3.54 2.65 18.88
C GLY A 89 3.23 1.45 18.00
N ALA A 90 1.97 1.01 18.02
CA ALA A 90 1.52 -0.15 17.26
C ALA A 90 0.93 0.28 15.91
N ILE A 91 1.04 -0.59 14.92
CA ILE A 91 0.49 -0.37 13.58
C ILE A 91 -0.17 -1.66 13.09
N ALA A 92 -1.24 -1.51 12.33
CA ALA A 92 -1.86 -2.58 11.58
C ALA A 92 -2.25 -2.07 10.20
N VAL A 93 -1.93 -2.85 9.16
CA VAL A 93 -2.23 -2.48 7.79
C VAL A 93 -3.08 -3.57 7.16
N PHE A 94 -4.20 -3.18 6.56
CA PHE A 94 -5.20 -4.09 6.02
C PHE A 94 -5.42 -3.80 4.55
N TYR A 95 -5.54 -4.84 3.74
CA TYR A 95 -6.00 -4.69 2.37
C TYR A 95 -7.45 -4.18 2.40
N GLY A 96 -7.71 -3.10 1.68
CA GLY A 96 -9.06 -2.54 1.57
C GLY A 96 -9.77 -3.01 0.31
N ASN A 97 -9.33 -2.50 -0.82
CA ASN A 97 -9.89 -2.87 -2.13
C ASN A 97 -8.90 -2.54 -3.24
N ALA A 98 -9.25 -2.97 -4.45
CA ALA A 98 -8.45 -2.65 -5.62
C ALA A 98 -9.36 -2.52 -6.84
N PHE A 99 -8.95 -1.69 -7.80
CA PHE A 99 -9.66 -1.55 -9.07
C PHE A 99 -8.69 -1.05 -10.14
N TYR A 100 -9.05 -1.30 -11.38
CA TYR A 100 -8.26 -0.85 -12.51
C TYR A 100 -8.71 0.53 -12.95
N VAL A 101 -7.73 1.36 -13.34
CA VAL A 101 -7.99 2.75 -13.76
C VAL A 101 -7.62 2.88 -15.23
N PRO A 102 -8.53 3.40 -16.08
CA PRO A 102 -8.19 3.64 -17.48
C PRO A 102 -7.05 4.66 -17.60
N THR A 103 -6.11 4.40 -18.52
CA THR A 103 -4.96 5.27 -18.73
C THR A 103 -5.04 6.09 -20.00
N GLY A 104 -5.93 5.72 -20.91
CA GLY A 104 -6.00 6.32 -22.25
C GLY A 104 -5.03 5.70 -23.25
N GLU A 105 -4.15 4.80 -22.80
CA GLU A 105 -3.22 4.06 -23.64
C GLU A 105 -3.51 2.58 -23.57
N ALA A 106 -3.64 1.91 -24.73
CA ALA A 106 -4.06 0.51 -24.77
C ALA A 106 -3.07 -0.45 -24.11
N ASP A 107 -1.77 -0.15 -24.22
CA ASP A 107 -0.72 -1.01 -23.69
C ASP A 107 -0.30 -0.67 -22.25
N LEU A 108 -0.73 0.48 -21.73
CA LEU A 108 -0.42 0.88 -20.36
C LEU A 108 -1.61 0.57 -19.47
N LYS A 109 -1.37 -0.22 -18.43
CA LYS A 109 -2.39 -0.63 -17.48
C LYS A 109 -2.07 -0.05 -16.12
N ARG A 110 -3.12 0.34 -15.40
CA ARG A 110 -2.99 0.92 -14.08
C ARG A 110 -3.95 0.25 -13.11
N ILE A 111 -3.44 -0.14 -11.97
CA ILE A 111 -4.25 -0.64 -10.86
C ILE A 111 -4.11 0.31 -9.68
N GLN A 112 -5.18 0.54 -8.95
CA GLN A 112 -5.15 1.25 -7.69
C GLN A 112 -5.52 0.27 -6.58
N ILE A 113 -4.64 0.15 -5.59
CA ILE A 113 -4.86 -0.72 -4.43
C ILE A 113 -4.87 0.17 -3.20
N ASN A 114 -5.93 0.06 -2.42
CA ASN A 114 -6.09 0.85 -1.19
C ASN A 114 -5.83 -0.03 0.01
N LEU A 115 -4.91 0.42 0.87
CA LEU A 115 -4.57 -0.24 2.13
C LEU A 115 -5.06 0.65 3.27
N LYS A 116 -5.74 0.05 4.23
CA LYS A 116 -6.19 0.74 5.44
C LYS A 116 -5.11 0.64 6.50
N ILE A 117 -4.75 1.78 7.09
CA ILE A 117 -3.73 1.85 8.12
C ILE A 117 -4.35 2.30 9.41
N LYS A 118 -4.09 1.55 10.49
CA LYS A 118 -4.44 1.97 11.85
C LYS A 118 -3.18 2.07 12.67
N GLU A 119 -3.04 3.18 13.37
CA GLU A 119 -1.89 3.43 14.24
C GLU A 119 -2.38 3.76 15.64
N TRP A 120 -1.81 3.10 16.64
CA TRP A 120 -2.05 3.41 18.05
C TRP A 120 -0.75 3.98 18.59
N LYS A 121 -0.70 5.31 18.71
CA LYS A 121 0.49 5.99 19.23
C LYS A 121 0.66 5.60 20.69
N GLY A 122 1.88 5.28 21.07
CA GLY A 122 2.17 4.92 22.44
C GLY A 122 1.93 6.09 23.37
N VAL A 123 1.24 5.83 24.46
CA VAL A 123 1.06 6.80 25.53
C VAL A 123 1.89 6.32 26.70
N ILE A 124 2.79 7.14 27.10
CA ILE A 124 3.72 6.78 28.15
C ILE A 124 3.51 7.68 29.35
#